data_a2c7b02ae30b2e93f72e130df6cf69e0
#
_entry.id   a2c7b02ae30b2e93f72e130df6cf69e0
#
_cell.length_a   1.000
_cell.length_b   1.000
_cell.length_c   1.000
_cell.angle_alpha   90.00
_cell.angle_beta   90.00
_cell.angle_gamma   90.00
#
_symmetry.space_group_name_H-M   'P 1'
#
loop_
_entity.id
_entity.type
_entity.pdbx_description
1 polymer ?
#
loop_
_entity_poly.entity_id
_entity_poly.type
_entity_poly.pdbx_seq_one_letter_code
_entity_poly.pdbx_strand_id
1 'polypeptide(L)'
;MSDFNVNIFKARRAEVAKRMEDNSILVLSSSKLVSRNNDTTFPFRQDSNFYYLTGFQEPDSILIVQSDGRSVLFCRKKNSELEKWDGFMWGPDAAKDHFGFDEAHDISEINEILPNLIRGQKTLNALVGKSLEFDQKVTSWINKANSMERHQGNIDLKNFSNVLGSMRLIKDRNEIDLIRKSCEIAAISHRSVMQKAKVGMTEYDLETMYLNEFKINGSREASYTPIVAGGKRACVLHYIDNNQNIKDGELVLVDAGCEYGMYASDITRTYPINGKFTGEQRAIYDVVLEAHNAACHAAKVGNPCTDPQKTSEKSLSQGLKDIGLLKGSLDEILEKNLYREFYYHKIGHWMGLDVHDDCPYSIDGKEILFEDDMVMTIEPGIYVNDTADVDERWKGIGVRIENDILVKSEGYENLTVKVPVQAEEIEQLMSE
;
A
#
# COMPACT_ATOMS: atom_id res chain seq x y z
N MET A 1 -11.26 -11.74 -14.96
CA MET A 1 -10.14 -12.25 -14.14
C MET A 1 -9.00 -12.50 -15.10
N SER A 2 -7.81 -11.92 -14.88
CA SER A 2 -6.62 -12.31 -15.64
C SER A 2 -6.40 -13.81 -15.43
N ASP A 3 -6.02 -14.55 -16.45
CA ASP A 3 -5.72 -15.97 -16.33
C ASP A 3 -4.61 -16.15 -15.27
N PHE A 4 -4.88 -16.99 -14.26
CA PHE A 4 -3.93 -17.29 -13.20
C PHE A 4 -2.66 -17.91 -13.80
N ASN A 5 -1.54 -17.20 -13.69
CA ASN A 5 -0.27 -17.68 -14.24
C ASN A 5 0.62 -18.23 -13.12
N VAL A 6 0.56 -19.54 -12.90
CA VAL A 6 1.33 -20.24 -11.88
C VAL A 6 2.86 -20.03 -12.01
N ASN A 7 3.36 -19.78 -13.23
CA ASN A 7 4.80 -19.64 -13.47
C ASN A 7 5.39 -18.40 -12.80
N ILE A 8 4.60 -17.34 -12.60
CA ILE A 8 5.02 -16.13 -11.87
C ILE A 8 5.38 -16.50 -10.43
N PHE A 9 4.50 -17.20 -9.74
CA PHE A 9 4.70 -17.61 -8.35
C PHE A 9 5.82 -18.63 -8.20
N LYS A 10 5.95 -19.56 -9.15
CA LYS A 10 7.10 -20.51 -9.19
C LYS A 10 8.43 -19.76 -9.35
N ALA A 11 8.49 -18.78 -10.26
CA ALA A 11 9.70 -17.98 -10.46
C ALA A 11 10.07 -17.18 -9.20
N ARG A 12 9.08 -16.60 -8.50
CA ARG A 12 9.29 -15.85 -7.23
C ARG A 12 9.80 -16.77 -6.13
N ARG A 13 9.25 -17.99 -5.97
CA ARG A 13 9.78 -18.98 -5.03
C ARG A 13 11.21 -19.41 -5.36
N ALA A 14 11.52 -19.63 -6.64
CA ALA A 14 12.88 -19.94 -7.06
C ALA A 14 13.86 -18.78 -6.81
N GLU A 15 13.42 -17.53 -6.96
CA GLU A 15 14.23 -16.36 -6.65
C GLU A 15 14.48 -16.23 -5.15
N VAL A 16 13.48 -16.49 -4.30
CA VAL A 16 13.66 -16.57 -2.84
C VAL A 16 14.73 -17.59 -2.48
N ALA A 17 14.67 -18.80 -3.05
CA ALA A 17 15.64 -19.85 -2.79
C ALA A 17 17.08 -19.43 -3.11
N LYS A 18 17.29 -18.69 -4.20
CA LYS A 18 18.61 -18.15 -4.58
C LYS A 18 19.14 -17.08 -3.63
N ARG A 19 18.25 -16.35 -2.94
CA ARG A 19 18.60 -15.29 -1.98
C ARG A 19 18.80 -15.81 -0.56
N MET A 20 18.48 -17.07 -0.33
CA MET A 20 18.72 -17.74 0.94
C MET A 20 20.14 -18.30 1.01
N GLU A 21 20.65 -18.45 2.23
CA GLU A 21 21.90 -19.19 2.47
C GLU A 21 21.70 -20.68 2.22
N ASP A 22 22.78 -21.38 1.87
CA ASP A 22 22.77 -22.84 1.73
C ASP A 22 22.34 -23.52 3.03
N ASN A 23 21.59 -24.60 2.91
CA ASN A 23 21.00 -25.32 4.04
C ASN A 23 20.11 -24.43 4.92
N SER A 24 19.25 -23.66 4.29
CA SER A 24 18.26 -22.85 4.97
C SER A 24 16.85 -23.10 4.45
N ILE A 25 15.88 -22.71 5.24
CA ILE A 25 14.46 -22.88 4.99
C ILE A 25 13.72 -21.57 5.30
N LEU A 26 12.76 -21.16 4.46
CA LEU A 26 11.84 -20.09 4.72
C LEU A 26 10.49 -20.66 5.15
N VAL A 27 9.90 -20.09 6.19
CA VAL A 27 8.57 -20.45 6.70
C VAL A 27 7.70 -19.19 6.73
N LEU A 28 6.60 -19.17 5.98
CA LEU A 28 5.64 -18.07 5.95
C LEU A 28 4.23 -18.56 6.28
N SER A 29 3.51 -17.79 7.09
CA SER A 29 2.09 -18.04 7.36
C SER A 29 1.19 -17.20 6.48
N SER A 30 0.05 -17.78 6.08
CA SER A 30 -1.08 -17.05 5.52
C SER A 30 -1.75 -16.15 6.59
N SER A 31 -2.63 -15.25 6.14
CA SER A 31 -3.60 -14.59 7.01
C SER A 31 -4.56 -15.61 7.63
N LYS A 32 -5.17 -15.21 8.75
CA LYS A 32 -6.28 -15.91 9.40
C LYS A 32 -7.58 -15.16 9.17
N LEU A 33 -8.71 -15.85 9.33
CA LEU A 33 -10.00 -15.18 9.43
C LEU A 33 -10.04 -14.29 10.68
N VAL A 34 -10.48 -13.05 10.54
CA VAL A 34 -10.62 -12.09 11.63
C VAL A 34 -12.09 -11.94 11.98
N SER A 35 -12.47 -12.22 13.23
CA SER A 35 -13.84 -12.04 13.70
C SER A 35 -14.23 -10.57 13.62
N ARG A 36 -15.38 -10.27 13.02
CA ARG A 36 -16.00 -8.95 13.00
C ARG A 36 -17.03 -8.82 14.12
N ASN A 37 -17.90 -9.82 14.25
CA ASN A 37 -19.00 -9.81 15.18
C ASN A 37 -19.43 -11.26 15.45
N ASN A 38 -19.10 -11.78 16.66
CA ASN A 38 -19.39 -13.13 17.12
C ASN A 38 -18.94 -14.21 16.11
N ASP A 39 -19.86 -14.82 15.39
CA ASP A 39 -19.63 -15.88 14.40
C ASP A 39 -19.41 -15.37 12.96
N THR A 40 -19.49 -14.04 12.73
CA THR A 40 -19.17 -13.44 11.43
C THR A 40 -17.75 -12.92 11.38
N THR A 41 -17.14 -12.96 10.19
CA THR A 41 -15.77 -12.46 9.94
C THR A 41 -15.77 -11.23 9.04
N PHE A 42 -14.68 -10.46 9.10
CA PHE A 42 -14.36 -9.53 8.03
C PHE A 42 -14.09 -10.30 6.72
N PRO A 43 -14.26 -9.66 5.55
CA PRO A 43 -13.81 -10.23 4.29
C PRO A 43 -12.36 -10.70 4.40
N PHE A 44 -12.08 -11.90 3.91
CA PHE A 44 -10.73 -12.46 3.96
C PHE A 44 -9.82 -11.71 2.98
N ARG A 45 -8.66 -11.28 3.47
CA ARG A 45 -7.55 -10.79 2.66
C ARG A 45 -6.29 -11.53 3.04
N GLN A 46 -5.62 -12.09 2.04
CA GLN A 46 -4.39 -12.85 2.24
C GLN A 46 -3.23 -11.94 2.67
N ASP A 47 -2.27 -12.49 3.44
CA ASP A 47 -0.98 -11.83 3.70
C ASP A 47 -0.25 -11.57 2.38
N SER A 48 0.24 -10.36 2.20
CA SER A 48 0.81 -9.90 0.95
C SER A 48 2.07 -10.68 0.55
N ASN A 49 2.95 -11.03 1.50
CA ASN A 49 4.15 -11.82 1.22
C ASN A 49 3.81 -13.28 0.90
N PHE A 50 2.84 -13.85 1.61
CA PHE A 50 2.34 -15.19 1.32
C PHE A 50 1.70 -15.24 -0.08
N TYR A 51 0.83 -14.28 -0.41
CA TYR A 51 0.23 -14.18 -1.74
C TYR A 51 1.28 -13.99 -2.84
N TYR A 52 2.26 -13.09 -2.61
CA TYR A 52 3.34 -12.81 -3.56
C TYR A 52 4.09 -14.06 -4.02
N LEU A 53 4.27 -15.03 -3.11
CA LEU A 53 4.98 -16.28 -3.39
C LEU A 53 4.07 -17.44 -3.83
N THR A 54 2.77 -17.37 -3.58
CA THR A 54 1.88 -18.52 -3.76
C THR A 54 0.72 -18.28 -4.73
N GLY A 55 0.16 -17.09 -4.76
CA GLY A 55 -1.15 -16.83 -5.36
C GLY A 55 -2.33 -17.50 -4.64
N PHE A 56 -2.07 -18.21 -3.53
CA PHE A 56 -3.06 -18.99 -2.80
C PHE A 56 -3.87 -18.11 -1.84
N GLN A 57 -5.19 -18.17 -1.91
CA GLN A 57 -6.09 -17.26 -1.20
C GLN A 57 -6.99 -17.96 -0.16
N GLU A 58 -6.53 -19.04 0.46
CA GLU A 58 -7.23 -19.60 1.61
C GLU A 58 -6.49 -19.30 2.92
N PRO A 59 -7.22 -19.13 4.05
CA PRO A 59 -6.63 -18.92 5.37
C PRO A 59 -5.95 -20.19 5.92
N ASP A 60 -5.31 -20.04 7.07
CA ASP A 60 -4.75 -21.14 7.86
C ASP A 60 -3.77 -22.02 7.08
N SER A 61 -2.88 -21.39 6.34
CA SER A 61 -1.90 -22.08 5.51
C SER A 61 -0.48 -21.66 5.85
N ILE A 62 0.49 -22.52 5.55
CA ILE A 62 1.92 -22.24 5.73
C ILE A 62 2.67 -22.66 4.46
N LEU A 63 3.49 -21.74 3.96
CA LEU A 63 4.42 -21.99 2.87
C LEU A 63 5.81 -22.28 3.43
N ILE A 64 6.44 -23.29 2.88
CA ILE A 64 7.84 -23.61 3.09
C ILE A 64 8.57 -23.47 1.74
N VAL A 65 9.71 -22.80 1.76
CA VAL A 65 10.66 -22.79 0.62
C VAL A 65 12.02 -23.18 1.15
N GLN A 66 12.65 -24.19 0.54
CA GLN A 66 14.01 -24.65 0.87
C GLN A 66 15.03 -23.99 -0.05
N SER A 67 16.26 -23.84 0.40
CA SER A 67 17.35 -23.23 -0.39
C SER A 67 17.70 -24.01 -1.68
N ASP A 68 17.28 -25.27 -1.80
CA ASP A 68 17.41 -26.05 -3.04
C ASP A 68 16.30 -25.75 -4.07
N GLY A 69 15.36 -24.88 -3.73
CA GLY A 69 14.23 -24.47 -4.58
C GLY A 69 12.95 -25.26 -4.34
N ARG A 70 12.95 -26.31 -3.52
CA ARG A 70 11.77 -27.09 -3.21
C ARG A 70 10.78 -26.28 -2.39
N SER A 71 9.49 -26.38 -2.73
CA SER A 71 8.40 -25.67 -2.07
C SER A 71 7.32 -26.61 -1.55
N VAL A 72 6.86 -26.40 -0.31
CA VAL A 72 5.85 -27.21 0.35
C VAL A 72 4.75 -26.31 0.88
N LEU A 73 3.49 -26.64 0.58
CA LEU A 73 2.32 -25.98 1.14
C LEU A 73 1.67 -26.86 2.22
N PHE A 74 1.38 -26.24 3.36
CA PHE A 74 0.43 -26.79 4.33
C PHE A 74 -0.85 -25.98 4.24
N CYS A 75 -1.99 -26.62 3.97
CA CYS A 75 -3.28 -25.96 3.88
C CYS A 75 -4.40 -26.82 4.47
N ARG A 76 -5.59 -26.24 4.56
CA ARG A 76 -6.75 -26.95 5.10
C ARG A 76 -7.10 -28.16 4.21
N LYS A 77 -7.44 -29.28 4.84
CA LYS A 77 -7.97 -30.44 4.14
C LYS A 77 -9.32 -30.12 3.50
N LYS A 78 -9.55 -30.63 2.29
CA LYS A 78 -10.87 -30.55 1.66
C LYS A 78 -11.93 -31.21 2.55
N ASN A 79 -13.03 -30.49 2.78
CA ASN A 79 -14.13 -30.95 3.63
C ASN A 79 -15.46 -30.62 2.98
N SER A 80 -16.13 -31.62 2.41
CA SER A 80 -17.40 -31.46 1.70
C SER A 80 -18.55 -30.96 2.57
N GLU A 81 -18.52 -31.17 3.89
CA GLU A 81 -19.55 -30.63 4.79
C GLU A 81 -19.31 -29.11 5.01
N LEU A 82 -18.06 -28.68 5.19
CA LEU A 82 -17.73 -27.25 5.28
C LEU A 82 -17.94 -26.53 3.95
N GLU A 83 -17.72 -27.18 2.81
CA GLU A 83 -17.97 -26.57 1.50
C GLU A 83 -19.46 -26.22 1.29
N LYS A 84 -20.39 -26.83 2.01
CA LYS A 84 -21.81 -26.45 1.99
C LYS A 84 -22.08 -25.10 2.67
N TRP A 85 -21.18 -24.66 3.56
CA TRP A 85 -21.30 -23.41 4.33
C TRP A 85 -20.40 -22.31 3.77
N ASP A 86 -19.13 -22.64 3.51
CA ASP A 86 -18.08 -21.69 3.23
C ASP A 86 -17.69 -21.63 1.74
N GLY A 87 -18.24 -22.53 0.93
CA GLY A 87 -17.91 -22.64 -0.49
C GLY A 87 -16.70 -23.53 -0.75
N PHE A 88 -16.16 -23.47 -1.96
CA PHE A 88 -15.07 -24.33 -2.45
C PHE A 88 -13.81 -24.25 -1.58
N MET A 89 -13.19 -25.41 -1.35
CA MET A 89 -11.89 -25.58 -0.69
C MET A 89 -10.94 -26.38 -1.58
N TRP A 90 -9.72 -25.89 -1.77
CA TRP A 90 -8.73 -26.59 -2.59
C TRP A 90 -8.34 -27.95 -2.02
N GLY A 91 -7.95 -28.01 -0.76
CA GLY A 91 -7.26 -29.16 -0.17
C GLY A 91 -5.85 -29.37 -0.75
N PRO A 92 -5.00 -30.19 -0.10
CA PRO A 92 -3.58 -30.30 -0.45
C PRO A 92 -3.30 -30.71 -1.90
N ASP A 93 -3.94 -31.80 -2.38
CA ASP A 93 -3.63 -32.35 -3.71
C ASP A 93 -3.96 -31.36 -4.83
N ALA A 94 -5.17 -30.79 -4.81
CA ALA A 94 -5.57 -29.84 -5.84
C ALA A 94 -4.80 -28.50 -5.74
N ALA A 95 -4.46 -28.07 -4.53
CA ALA A 95 -3.63 -26.88 -4.31
C ALA A 95 -2.21 -27.12 -4.86
N LYS A 96 -1.61 -28.27 -4.60
CA LYS A 96 -0.30 -28.63 -5.15
C LYS A 96 -0.26 -28.50 -6.66
N ASP A 97 -1.21 -29.13 -7.33
CA ASP A 97 -1.22 -29.19 -8.79
C ASP A 97 -1.53 -27.82 -9.41
N HIS A 98 -2.51 -27.08 -8.88
CA HIS A 98 -2.90 -25.77 -9.42
C HIS A 98 -1.86 -24.68 -9.19
N PHE A 99 -1.28 -24.60 -7.97
CA PHE A 99 -0.33 -23.55 -7.60
C PHE A 99 1.14 -23.96 -7.79
N GLY A 100 1.38 -25.20 -8.25
CA GLY A 100 2.67 -25.71 -8.65
C GLY A 100 3.66 -25.82 -7.50
N PHE A 101 3.23 -26.38 -6.36
CA PHE A 101 4.11 -26.79 -5.27
C PHE A 101 4.70 -28.17 -5.54
N ASP A 102 5.86 -28.45 -4.95
CA ASP A 102 6.48 -29.77 -5.03
C ASP A 102 5.75 -30.80 -4.16
N GLU A 103 5.29 -30.32 -2.99
CA GLU A 103 4.45 -31.07 -2.06
C GLU A 103 3.37 -30.21 -1.44
N ALA A 104 2.28 -30.84 -0.99
CA ALA A 104 1.30 -30.22 -0.13
C ALA A 104 0.75 -31.21 0.88
N HIS A 105 0.46 -30.73 2.09
CA HIS A 105 -0.01 -31.52 3.24
C HIS A 105 -1.18 -30.85 3.96
N ASP A 106 -1.93 -31.63 4.73
CA ASP A 106 -2.91 -31.10 5.65
C ASP A 106 -2.20 -30.25 6.73
N ILE A 107 -2.72 -29.04 7.00
CA ILE A 107 -2.18 -28.15 8.03
C ILE A 107 -2.11 -28.79 9.42
N SER A 108 -2.97 -29.75 9.72
CA SER A 108 -2.94 -30.49 10.98
C SER A 108 -1.66 -31.33 11.18
N GLU A 109 -0.98 -31.68 10.09
CA GLU A 109 0.25 -32.50 10.10
C GLU A 109 1.52 -31.67 10.29
N ILE A 110 1.41 -30.32 10.31
CA ILE A 110 2.58 -29.42 10.30
C ILE A 110 3.52 -29.67 11.48
N ASN A 111 3.01 -29.94 12.67
CA ASN A 111 3.82 -30.16 13.86
C ASN A 111 4.61 -31.47 13.83
N GLU A 112 4.30 -32.38 12.89
CA GLU A 112 5.02 -33.64 12.69
C GLU A 112 6.01 -33.51 11.53
N ILE A 113 5.58 -32.93 10.42
CA ILE A 113 6.36 -32.88 9.18
C ILE A 113 7.41 -31.76 9.21
N LEU A 114 7.02 -30.52 9.60
CA LEU A 114 7.91 -29.37 9.51
C LEU A 114 9.20 -29.51 10.33
N PRO A 115 9.21 -30.05 11.58
CA PRO A 115 10.45 -30.27 12.31
C PRO A 115 11.42 -31.21 11.58
N ASN A 116 10.92 -32.17 10.79
CA ASN A 116 11.78 -33.04 9.96
C ASN A 116 12.37 -32.29 8.77
N LEU A 117 11.65 -31.33 8.17
CA LEU A 117 12.18 -30.46 7.10
C LEU A 117 13.19 -29.47 7.62
N ILE A 118 13.04 -28.99 8.86
CA ILE A 118 13.98 -28.09 9.54
C ILE A 118 15.26 -28.83 9.97
N ARG A 119 15.15 -30.11 10.29
CA ARG A 119 16.30 -30.92 10.72
C ARG A 119 17.39 -30.93 9.66
N GLY A 120 18.64 -30.63 10.06
CA GLY A 120 19.80 -30.53 9.16
C GLY A 120 19.97 -29.15 8.50
N GLN A 121 19.00 -28.25 8.64
CA GLN A 121 19.18 -26.87 8.21
C GLN A 121 20.04 -26.08 9.20
N LYS A 122 20.75 -25.07 8.68
CA LYS A 122 21.55 -24.13 9.52
C LYS A 122 20.71 -22.92 9.92
N THR A 123 19.81 -22.47 9.04
CA THR A 123 19.04 -21.26 9.23
C THR A 123 17.56 -21.50 8.93
N LEU A 124 16.68 -21.01 9.79
CA LEU A 124 15.26 -20.83 9.50
C LEU A 124 15.00 -19.35 9.30
N ASN A 125 14.45 -18.99 8.16
CA ASN A 125 14.01 -17.65 7.81
C ASN A 125 12.52 -17.53 8.06
N ALA A 126 12.07 -16.41 8.65
CA ALA A 126 10.64 -16.12 8.88
C ALA A 126 10.42 -14.60 8.97
N LEU A 127 9.16 -14.16 8.95
CA LEU A 127 8.80 -12.76 9.26
C LEU A 127 8.64 -12.61 10.78
N VAL A 128 9.74 -12.46 11.49
CA VAL A 128 9.77 -12.38 12.95
C VAL A 128 9.22 -11.03 13.44
N GLY A 129 8.39 -11.07 14.48
CA GLY A 129 7.84 -9.88 15.14
C GLY A 129 6.48 -9.41 14.60
N LYS A 130 5.98 -9.98 13.51
CA LYS A 130 4.63 -9.66 12.97
C LYS A 130 3.51 -10.35 13.77
N SER A 131 3.74 -11.55 14.27
CA SER A 131 2.76 -12.33 15.04
C SER A 131 3.44 -13.12 16.15
N LEU A 132 3.16 -12.74 17.39
CA LEU A 132 3.71 -13.44 18.57
C LEU A 132 3.34 -14.93 18.57
N GLU A 133 2.11 -15.26 18.18
CA GLU A 133 1.66 -16.67 18.10
C GLU A 133 2.49 -17.45 17.08
N PHE A 134 2.76 -16.84 15.92
CA PHE A 134 3.55 -17.50 14.87
C PHE A 134 5.02 -17.64 15.30
N ASP A 135 5.60 -16.61 15.90
CA ASP A 135 6.97 -16.65 16.42
C ASP A 135 7.16 -17.74 17.47
N GLN A 136 6.18 -17.94 18.34
CA GLN A 136 6.17 -19.05 19.31
C GLN A 136 6.11 -20.41 18.61
N LYS A 137 5.30 -20.58 17.58
CA LYS A 137 5.25 -21.81 16.77
C LYS A 137 6.59 -22.08 16.09
N VAL A 138 7.18 -21.09 15.44
CA VAL A 138 8.50 -21.20 14.80
C VAL A 138 9.55 -21.66 15.81
N THR A 139 9.60 -21.02 16.98
CA THR A 139 10.52 -21.41 18.06
C THR A 139 10.29 -22.85 18.53
N SER A 140 9.02 -23.26 18.65
CA SER A 140 8.65 -24.65 19.03
C SER A 140 9.13 -25.66 17.99
N TRP A 141 8.97 -25.40 16.70
CA TRP A 141 9.43 -26.28 15.62
C TRP A 141 10.94 -26.39 15.57
N ILE A 142 11.68 -25.27 15.76
CA ILE A 142 13.16 -25.28 15.90
C ILE A 142 13.58 -26.16 17.07
N ASN A 143 12.99 -25.96 18.25
CA ASN A 143 13.30 -26.76 19.46
C ASN A 143 13.02 -28.24 19.24
N LYS A 144 11.93 -28.59 18.58
CA LYS A 144 11.60 -29.98 18.25
C LYS A 144 12.62 -30.58 17.29
N ALA A 145 13.00 -29.84 16.23
CA ALA A 145 14.04 -30.27 15.28
C ALA A 145 15.38 -30.50 15.97
N ASN A 146 15.82 -29.55 16.83
CA ASN A 146 17.05 -29.68 17.60
C ASN A 146 17.05 -30.86 18.55
N SER A 147 15.90 -31.25 19.10
CA SER A 147 15.79 -32.41 19.99
C SER A 147 15.92 -33.76 19.27
N MET A 148 15.77 -33.80 17.94
CA MET A 148 15.85 -35.03 17.16
C MET A 148 17.30 -35.51 16.92
N GLU A 149 18.30 -34.63 17.07
CA GLU A 149 19.72 -34.95 16.84
C GLU A 149 20.62 -34.45 17.97
N ARG A 150 21.44 -35.35 18.52
CA ARG A 150 22.30 -35.05 19.71
C ARG A 150 23.50 -34.16 19.39
N HIS A 151 23.87 -33.97 18.11
CA HIS A 151 25.10 -33.31 17.69
C HIS A 151 24.90 -32.21 16.64
N GLN A 152 23.66 -31.84 16.37
CA GLN A 152 23.36 -30.73 15.48
C GLN A 152 23.61 -29.40 16.21
N GLY A 153 24.28 -28.45 15.56
CA GLY A 153 24.37 -27.07 16.05
C GLY A 153 22.99 -26.42 16.14
N ASN A 154 22.91 -25.31 16.88
CA ASN A 154 21.66 -24.54 16.93
C ASN A 154 21.30 -24.03 15.55
N ILE A 155 20.00 -24.09 15.24
CA ILE A 155 19.44 -23.49 14.03
C ILE A 155 19.23 -22.00 14.28
N ASP A 156 19.82 -21.15 13.47
CA ASP A 156 19.67 -19.71 13.55
C ASP A 156 18.31 -19.28 13.00
N LEU A 157 17.62 -18.42 13.74
CA LEU A 157 16.39 -17.78 13.29
C LEU A 157 16.72 -16.40 12.70
N LYS A 158 16.39 -16.16 11.44
CA LYS A 158 16.63 -14.88 10.76
C LYS A 158 15.32 -14.25 10.28
N ASN A 159 15.25 -12.92 10.42
CA ASN A 159 14.15 -12.15 9.83
C ASN A 159 14.39 -11.98 8.32
N PHE A 160 13.40 -12.35 7.51
CA PHE A 160 13.48 -12.34 6.05
C PHE A 160 12.70 -11.17 5.39
N SER A 161 12.15 -10.24 6.18
CA SER A 161 11.31 -9.15 5.67
C SER A 161 12.03 -8.26 4.64
N ASN A 162 13.28 -7.88 4.91
CA ASN A 162 14.05 -7.03 3.99
C ASN A 162 14.30 -7.71 2.62
N VAL A 163 14.47 -9.02 2.60
CA VAL A 163 14.67 -9.76 1.33
C VAL A 163 13.39 -9.77 0.52
N LEU A 164 12.24 -10.09 1.15
CA LEU A 164 10.94 -10.06 0.47
C LEU A 164 10.57 -8.65 0.05
N GLY A 165 10.77 -7.64 0.90
CA GLY A 165 10.54 -6.25 0.56
C GLY A 165 11.39 -5.78 -0.63
N SER A 166 12.67 -6.18 -0.69
CA SER A 166 13.54 -5.87 -1.84
C SER A 166 13.08 -6.56 -3.13
N MET A 167 12.49 -7.76 -3.05
CA MET A 167 11.91 -8.44 -4.21
C MET A 167 10.62 -7.77 -4.70
N ARG A 168 9.83 -7.20 -3.78
CA ARG A 168 8.57 -6.51 -4.09
C ARG A 168 8.79 -5.08 -4.60
N LEU A 169 9.97 -4.50 -4.36
CA LEU A 169 10.28 -3.11 -4.70
C LEU A 169 10.20 -2.87 -6.21
N ILE A 170 10.78 -3.75 -7.02
CA ILE A 170 10.73 -3.69 -8.49
C ILE A 170 9.61 -4.60 -8.97
N LYS A 171 8.59 -4.00 -9.59
CA LYS A 171 7.38 -4.70 -10.01
C LYS A 171 7.59 -5.43 -11.33
N ASP A 172 7.14 -6.67 -11.41
CA ASP A 172 7.08 -7.35 -12.69
C ASP A 172 5.91 -6.82 -13.56
N ARG A 173 5.89 -7.20 -14.83
CA ARG A 173 4.87 -6.72 -15.77
C ARG A 173 3.43 -7.03 -15.31
N ASN A 174 3.21 -8.20 -14.72
CA ASN A 174 1.89 -8.59 -14.25
C ASN A 174 1.44 -7.73 -13.06
N GLU A 175 2.36 -7.41 -12.15
CA GLU A 175 2.09 -6.50 -11.02
C GLU A 175 1.73 -5.10 -11.54
N ILE A 176 2.50 -4.58 -12.48
CA ILE A 176 2.25 -3.27 -13.11
C ILE A 176 0.88 -3.23 -13.79
N ASP A 177 0.50 -4.29 -14.51
CA ASP A 177 -0.79 -4.36 -15.19
C ASP A 177 -1.97 -4.39 -14.18
N LEU A 178 -1.81 -5.06 -13.03
CA LEU A 178 -2.80 -5.06 -11.94
C LEU A 178 -2.89 -3.70 -11.24
N ILE A 179 -1.75 -3.06 -10.95
CA ILE A 179 -1.70 -1.72 -10.37
C ILE A 179 -2.35 -0.70 -11.33
N ARG A 180 -2.04 -0.73 -12.61
CA ARG A 180 -2.70 0.12 -13.61
C ARG A 180 -4.21 -0.06 -13.62
N LYS A 181 -4.68 -1.30 -13.50
CA LYS A 181 -6.12 -1.57 -13.46
C LYS A 181 -6.76 -1.03 -12.18
N SER A 182 -6.10 -1.15 -11.04
CA SER A 182 -6.53 -0.54 -9.79
C SER A 182 -6.59 0.99 -9.91
N CYS A 183 -5.53 1.62 -10.40
CA CYS A 183 -5.47 3.07 -10.64
C CYS A 183 -6.54 3.55 -11.64
N GLU A 184 -6.83 2.76 -12.69
CA GLU A 184 -7.89 3.09 -13.64
C GLU A 184 -9.27 3.09 -12.98
N ILE A 185 -9.58 2.08 -12.18
CA ILE A 185 -10.87 2.00 -11.45
C ILE A 185 -11.00 3.19 -10.50
N ALA A 186 -9.96 3.47 -9.70
CA ALA A 186 -9.95 4.60 -8.79
C ALA A 186 -10.10 5.94 -9.53
N ALA A 187 -9.42 6.13 -10.65
CA ALA A 187 -9.51 7.34 -11.45
C ALA A 187 -10.91 7.57 -12.04
N ILE A 188 -11.57 6.51 -12.55
CA ILE A 188 -12.97 6.58 -12.99
C ILE A 188 -13.87 7.02 -11.85
N SER A 189 -13.65 6.45 -10.65
CA SER A 189 -14.44 6.73 -9.46
C SER A 189 -14.28 8.19 -9.01
N HIS A 190 -13.05 8.70 -8.94
CA HIS A 190 -12.79 10.10 -8.62
C HIS A 190 -13.49 11.05 -9.58
N ARG A 191 -13.36 10.83 -10.88
CA ARG A 191 -14.05 11.67 -11.87
C ARG A 191 -15.57 11.63 -11.73
N SER A 192 -16.15 10.43 -11.59
CA SER A 192 -17.59 10.24 -11.45
C SER A 192 -18.15 10.93 -10.19
N VAL A 193 -17.44 10.84 -9.08
CA VAL A 193 -17.89 11.45 -7.82
C VAL A 193 -17.71 12.97 -7.85
N MET A 194 -16.61 13.50 -8.38
CA MET A 194 -16.41 14.96 -8.55
C MET A 194 -17.52 15.61 -9.39
N GLN A 195 -17.95 14.96 -10.50
CA GLN A 195 -19.07 15.45 -11.31
C GLN A 195 -20.41 15.47 -10.58
N LYS A 196 -20.61 14.56 -9.63
CA LYS A 196 -21.87 14.41 -8.89
C LYS A 196 -21.89 15.18 -7.55
N ALA A 197 -20.69 15.56 -7.07
CA ALA A 197 -20.54 16.28 -5.80
C ALA A 197 -21.20 17.66 -5.86
N LYS A 198 -21.97 17.99 -4.82
CA LYS A 198 -22.70 19.26 -4.74
C LYS A 198 -22.95 19.69 -3.32
N VAL A 199 -23.16 20.97 -3.14
CA VAL A 199 -23.58 21.58 -1.85
C VAL A 199 -24.78 20.85 -1.26
N GLY A 200 -24.72 20.58 0.03
CA GLY A 200 -25.77 19.87 0.78
C GLY A 200 -25.52 18.37 0.95
N MET A 201 -24.49 17.82 0.30
CA MET A 201 -24.03 16.47 0.58
C MET A 201 -23.23 16.41 1.89
N THR A 202 -23.23 15.22 2.48
CA THR A 202 -22.36 14.86 3.61
C THR A 202 -21.09 14.19 3.11
N GLU A 203 -20.08 14.12 3.96
CA GLU A 203 -18.87 13.31 3.72
C GLU A 203 -19.23 11.83 3.50
N TYR A 204 -20.24 11.34 4.23
CA TYR A 204 -20.76 9.98 4.11
C TYR A 204 -21.40 9.71 2.73
N ASP A 205 -22.11 10.70 2.15
CA ASP A 205 -22.67 10.55 0.81
C ASP A 205 -21.55 10.34 -0.23
N LEU A 206 -20.50 11.15 -0.14
CA LEU A 206 -19.35 11.03 -1.05
C LEU A 206 -18.61 9.71 -0.84
N GLU A 207 -18.31 9.31 0.40
CA GLU A 207 -17.70 8.01 0.69
C GLU A 207 -18.49 6.85 0.07
N THR A 208 -19.82 6.87 0.27
CA THR A 208 -20.72 5.85 -0.29
C THR A 208 -20.63 5.81 -1.83
N MET A 209 -20.54 6.98 -2.47
CA MET A 209 -20.40 7.06 -3.93
C MET A 209 -19.06 6.47 -4.39
N TYR A 210 -17.94 6.78 -3.73
CA TYR A 210 -16.63 6.19 -4.05
C TYR A 210 -16.65 4.67 -3.92
N LEU A 211 -17.12 4.14 -2.80
CA LEU A 211 -17.22 2.70 -2.55
C LEU A 211 -18.12 1.99 -3.57
N ASN A 212 -19.21 2.64 -3.99
CA ASN A 212 -20.08 2.11 -5.04
C ASN A 212 -19.37 2.11 -6.41
N GLU A 213 -18.71 3.21 -6.79
CA GLU A 213 -17.97 3.29 -8.05
C GLU A 213 -16.86 2.25 -8.13
N PHE A 214 -16.12 1.99 -7.04
CA PHE A 214 -15.14 0.90 -7.01
C PHE A 214 -15.78 -0.45 -7.34
N LYS A 215 -16.91 -0.77 -6.71
CA LYS A 215 -17.59 -2.06 -6.89
C LYS A 215 -18.16 -2.25 -8.27
N ILE A 216 -18.83 -1.25 -8.86
CA ILE A 216 -19.39 -1.36 -10.21
C ILE A 216 -18.31 -1.43 -11.30
N ASN A 217 -17.10 -0.93 -11.01
CA ASN A 217 -15.96 -1.02 -11.93
C ASN A 217 -15.06 -2.25 -11.67
N GLY A 218 -15.45 -3.15 -10.75
CA GLY A 218 -14.83 -4.46 -10.58
C GLY A 218 -13.84 -4.59 -9.43
N SER A 219 -13.65 -3.56 -8.61
CA SER A 219 -12.94 -3.69 -7.33
C SER A 219 -13.94 -3.99 -6.21
N ARG A 220 -13.68 -5.05 -5.45
CA ARG A 220 -14.55 -5.45 -4.34
C ARG A 220 -14.35 -4.58 -3.12
N GLU A 221 -13.12 -4.19 -2.85
CA GLU A 221 -12.71 -3.53 -1.60
C GLU A 221 -11.91 -2.26 -1.90
N ALA A 222 -11.98 -1.27 -1.02
CA ALA A 222 -11.05 -0.16 -1.00
C ALA A 222 -9.66 -0.63 -0.54
N SER A 223 -8.59 0.04 -0.97
CA SER A 223 -7.22 -0.23 -0.50
C SER A 223 -7.05 0.10 0.98
N TYR A 224 -7.76 1.11 1.44
CA TYR A 224 -7.83 1.62 2.81
C TYR A 224 -9.17 2.28 3.04
N THR A 225 -9.47 2.62 4.30
CA THR A 225 -10.69 3.38 4.61
C THR A 225 -10.61 4.76 3.94
N PRO A 226 -11.54 5.13 3.05
CA PRO A 226 -11.51 6.42 2.39
C PRO A 226 -11.52 7.58 3.39
N ILE A 227 -10.75 8.62 3.09
CA ILE A 227 -10.75 9.89 3.81
C ILE A 227 -11.61 10.86 3.00
N VAL A 228 -12.68 11.37 3.59
CA VAL A 228 -13.54 12.40 2.97
C VAL A 228 -13.69 13.54 3.95
N ALA A 229 -12.90 14.58 3.77
CA ALA A 229 -12.73 15.64 4.77
C ALA A 229 -13.18 17.01 4.22
N GLY A 230 -14.33 17.50 4.68
CA GLY A 230 -14.86 18.80 4.31
C GLY A 230 -14.31 19.94 5.18
N GLY A 231 -13.93 21.07 4.55
CA GLY A 231 -13.46 22.27 5.23
C GLY A 231 -12.23 22.00 6.11
N LYS A 232 -12.25 22.50 7.34
CA LYS A 232 -11.10 22.37 8.27
C LYS A 232 -10.72 20.94 8.67
N ARG A 233 -11.60 19.97 8.48
CA ARG A 233 -11.31 18.55 8.72
C ARG A 233 -10.25 18.01 7.78
N ALA A 234 -10.08 18.64 6.60
CA ALA A 234 -8.99 18.38 5.68
C ALA A 234 -7.59 18.60 6.28
N CYS A 235 -7.48 19.30 7.42
CA CYS A 235 -6.22 19.44 8.16
C CYS A 235 -5.92 18.24 9.08
N VAL A 236 -6.79 17.23 9.15
CA VAL A 236 -6.58 15.98 9.88
C VAL A 236 -6.22 14.90 8.87
N LEU A 237 -4.95 14.45 8.88
CA LEU A 237 -4.38 13.60 7.80
C LEU A 237 -5.17 12.31 7.55
N HIS A 238 -5.53 11.59 8.62
CA HIS A 238 -6.27 10.32 8.54
C HIS A 238 -7.69 10.50 9.11
N TYR A 239 -8.44 11.47 8.59
CA TYR A 239 -9.83 11.70 8.96
C TYR A 239 -10.73 10.66 8.29
N ILE A 240 -11.25 9.71 9.06
CA ILE A 240 -12.08 8.59 8.58
C ILE A 240 -13.49 8.56 9.16
N ASP A 241 -13.88 9.55 9.97
CA ASP A 241 -15.24 9.60 10.53
C ASP A 241 -16.29 9.84 9.44
N ASN A 242 -15.97 10.63 8.43
CA ASN A 242 -16.75 10.87 7.20
C ASN A 242 -18.25 11.13 7.47
N ASN A 243 -18.60 11.86 8.53
CA ASN A 243 -19.98 11.93 9.02
C ASN A 243 -20.56 13.36 9.12
N GLN A 244 -19.83 14.35 8.61
CA GLN A 244 -20.22 15.75 8.71
C GLN A 244 -20.84 16.28 7.42
N ASN A 245 -21.70 17.31 7.56
CA ASN A 245 -22.20 18.08 6.41
C ASN A 245 -21.06 18.91 5.80
N ILE A 246 -21.01 18.98 4.47
CA ILE A 246 -20.10 19.82 3.72
C ILE A 246 -20.85 21.13 3.38
N LYS A 247 -20.29 22.27 3.80
CA LYS A 247 -20.91 23.58 3.61
C LYS A 247 -20.53 24.18 2.28
N ASP A 248 -21.39 25.06 1.78
CA ASP A 248 -21.08 25.87 0.61
C ASP A 248 -19.79 26.67 0.81
N GLY A 249 -18.92 26.68 -0.18
CA GLY A 249 -17.61 27.31 -0.14
C GLY A 249 -16.50 26.51 0.56
N GLU A 250 -16.79 25.34 1.14
CA GLU A 250 -15.75 24.47 1.69
C GLU A 250 -15.04 23.67 0.57
N LEU A 251 -13.74 23.45 0.77
CA LEU A 251 -13.01 22.40 0.03
C LEU A 251 -13.36 21.03 0.61
N VAL A 252 -13.32 20.03 -0.23
CA VAL A 252 -13.37 18.62 0.16
C VAL A 252 -12.07 17.95 -0.28
N LEU A 253 -11.30 17.48 0.68
CA LEU A 253 -10.17 16.61 0.45
C LEU A 253 -10.68 15.17 0.47
N VAL A 254 -10.52 14.46 -0.64
CA VAL A 254 -10.84 13.05 -0.74
C VAL A 254 -9.59 12.27 -1.07
N ASP A 255 -9.26 11.32 -0.21
CA ASP A 255 -8.18 10.38 -0.35
C ASP A 255 -8.79 8.98 -0.37
N ALA A 256 -8.82 8.37 -1.57
CA ALA A 256 -9.53 7.13 -1.81
C ALA A 256 -8.90 6.33 -2.95
N GLY A 257 -8.53 5.12 -2.65
CA GLY A 257 -8.04 4.12 -3.59
C GLY A 257 -8.77 2.80 -3.47
N CYS A 258 -8.61 1.93 -4.45
CA CYS A 258 -9.23 0.61 -4.44
C CYS A 258 -8.18 -0.50 -4.60
N GLU A 259 -8.56 -1.73 -4.27
CA GLU A 259 -7.73 -2.92 -4.45
C GLU A 259 -8.25 -3.75 -5.62
N TYR A 260 -7.40 -4.04 -6.60
CA TYR A 260 -7.74 -4.95 -7.70
C TYR A 260 -6.69 -6.06 -7.84
N GLY A 261 -7.13 -7.33 -7.72
CA GLY A 261 -6.23 -8.47 -7.79
C GLY A 261 -5.14 -8.46 -6.69
N MET A 262 -5.47 -7.96 -5.50
CA MET A 262 -4.57 -7.76 -4.35
C MET A 262 -3.65 -6.53 -4.46
N TYR A 263 -3.66 -5.76 -5.57
CA TYR A 263 -2.82 -4.59 -5.76
C TYR A 263 -3.60 -3.30 -5.51
N ALA A 264 -2.99 -2.40 -4.76
CA ALA A 264 -3.57 -1.13 -4.34
C ALA A 264 -3.51 -0.06 -5.43
N SER A 265 -4.32 0.97 -5.26
CA SER A 265 -4.15 2.32 -5.81
C SER A 265 -4.36 3.33 -4.70
N ASP A 266 -3.82 4.53 -4.88
CA ASP A 266 -3.87 5.61 -3.90
C ASP A 266 -3.99 6.97 -4.60
N ILE A 267 -5.09 7.69 -4.34
CA ILE A 267 -5.36 8.97 -5.01
C ILE A 267 -5.95 9.96 -4.03
N THR A 268 -5.30 11.09 -3.85
CA THR A 268 -5.92 12.24 -3.19
C THR A 268 -6.25 13.35 -4.18
N ARG A 269 -7.45 13.89 -4.08
CA ARG A 269 -7.87 15.14 -4.73
C ARG A 269 -8.54 16.06 -3.72
N THR A 270 -8.26 17.36 -3.88
CA THR A 270 -8.96 18.41 -3.13
C THR A 270 -9.72 19.30 -4.11
N TYR A 271 -11.01 19.47 -3.91
CA TYR A 271 -11.88 20.26 -4.80
C TYR A 271 -12.95 21.03 -4.02
N PRO A 272 -13.43 22.19 -4.52
CA PRO A 272 -14.50 22.95 -3.87
C PRO A 272 -15.85 22.26 -4.08
N ILE A 273 -16.63 22.07 -3.03
CA ILE A 273 -17.94 21.38 -3.13
C ILE A 273 -18.95 22.08 -4.06
N ASN A 274 -18.79 23.40 -4.23
CA ASN A 274 -19.63 24.21 -5.12
C ASN A 274 -19.02 24.42 -6.52
N GLY A 275 -17.91 23.73 -6.84
CA GLY A 275 -17.25 23.79 -8.14
C GLY A 275 -16.42 25.05 -8.40
N LYS A 276 -16.15 25.90 -7.37
CA LYS A 276 -15.35 27.13 -7.53
C LYS A 276 -14.40 27.36 -6.36
N PHE A 277 -13.11 27.45 -6.65
CA PHE A 277 -12.10 27.84 -5.66
C PHE A 277 -12.23 29.33 -5.29
N THR A 278 -12.10 29.65 -4.00
CA THR A 278 -11.83 31.02 -3.57
C THR A 278 -10.37 31.44 -3.88
N GLY A 279 -10.06 32.73 -3.75
CA GLY A 279 -8.69 33.19 -4.00
C GLY A 279 -7.64 32.53 -3.09
N GLU A 280 -7.95 32.40 -1.81
CA GLU A 280 -7.09 31.78 -0.81
C GLU A 280 -6.94 30.29 -1.03
N GLN A 281 -8.04 29.58 -1.30
CA GLN A 281 -8.03 28.16 -1.62
C GLN A 281 -7.20 27.88 -2.86
N ARG A 282 -7.36 28.68 -3.91
CA ARG A 282 -6.62 28.57 -5.15
C ARG A 282 -5.13 28.82 -4.94
N ALA A 283 -4.78 29.83 -4.15
CA ALA A 283 -3.37 30.14 -3.88
C ALA A 283 -2.66 28.98 -3.16
N ILE A 284 -3.28 28.36 -2.17
CA ILE A 284 -2.72 27.17 -1.51
C ILE A 284 -2.69 25.97 -2.48
N TYR A 285 -3.76 25.77 -3.24
CA TYR A 285 -3.86 24.67 -4.20
C TYR A 285 -2.74 24.71 -5.23
N ASP A 286 -2.48 25.88 -5.81
CA ASP A 286 -1.44 26.06 -6.82
C ASP A 286 -0.03 25.81 -6.25
N VAL A 287 0.24 26.19 -5.00
CA VAL A 287 1.51 25.88 -4.31
C VAL A 287 1.68 24.38 -4.17
N VAL A 288 0.64 23.65 -3.74
CA VAL A 288 0.70 22.18 -3.61
C VAL A 288 0.87 21.51 -4.96
N LEU A 289 0.17 21.98 -6.00
CA LEU A 289 0.28 21.45 -7.36
C LEU A 289 1.68 21.61 -7.94
N GLU A 290 2.31 22.78 -7.74
CA GLU A 290 3.70 23.01 -8.18
C GLU A 290 4.66 22.07 -7.45
N ALA A 291 4.51 21.92 -6.14
CA ALA A 291 5.33 21.00 -5.35
C ALA A 291 5.15 19.53 -5.78
N HIS A 292 3.90 19.13 -6.08
CA HIS A 292 3.58 17.81 -6.61
C HIS A 292 4.30 17.56 -7.94
N ASN A 293 4.19 18.49 -8.90
CA ASN A 293 4.82 18.35 -10.19
C ASN A 293 6.36 18.29 -10.07
N ALA A 294 6.94 19.13 -9.23
CA ALA A 294 8.39 19.15 -9.00
C ALA A 294 8.87 17.82 -8.37
N ALA A 295 8.14 17.28 -7.41
CA ALA A 295 8.45 16.00 -6.76
C ALA A 295 8.34 14.80 -7.72
N CYS A 296 7.31 14.78 -8.57
CA CYS A 296 7.18 13.75 -9.62
C CYS A 296 8.39 13.75 -10.57
N HIS A 297 8.87 14.92 -10.98
CA HIS A 297 10.06 15.03 -11.84
C HIS A 297 11.36 14.61 -11.14
N ALA A 298 11.42 14.70 -9.81
CA ALA A 298 12.58 14.25 -9.03
C ALA A 298 12.62 12.71 -8.87
N ALA A 299 11.48 12.02 -9.00
CA ALA A 299 11.40 10.57 -8.98
C ALA A 299 11.87 9.97 -10.32
N LYS A 300 13.17 9.96 -10.53
CA LYS A 300 13.84 9.56 -11.77
C LYS A 300 14.90 8.50 -11.49
N VAL A 301 15.03 7.52 -12.37
CA VAL A 301 16.07 6.49 -12.31
C VAL A 301 17.43 7.08 -12.04
N GLY A 302 18.14 6.52 -11.05
CA GLY A 302 19.44 6.95 -10.59
C GLY A 302 19.45 8.05 -9.52
N ASN A 303 18.30 8.73 -9.28
CA ASN A 303 18.19 9.66 -8.16
C ASN A 303 17.92 8.90 -6.85
N PRO A 304 18.35 9.43 -5.69
CA PRO A 304 17.95 8.90 -4.39
C PRO A 304 16.42 8.95 -4.19
N CYS A 305 15.85 7.93 -3.57
CA CYS A 305 14.41 7.88 -3.30
C CYS A 305 13.91 8.99 -2.35
N THR A 306 14.83 9.71 -1.69
CA THR A 306 14.52 10.88 -0.85
C THR A 306 14.46 12.21 -1.62
N ASP A 307 14.87 12.25 -2.88
CA ASP A 307 14.91 13.50 -3.65
C ASP A 307 13.53 14.12 -3.91
N PRO A 308 12.43 13.35 -4.14
CA PRO A 308 11.08 13.91 -4.19
C PRO A 308 10.72 14.69 -2.92
N GLN A 309 11.08 14.16 -1.72
CA GLN A 309 10.84 14.82 -0.44
C GLN A 309 11.55 16.18 -0.38
N LYS A 310 12.87 16.20 -0.64
CA LYS A 310 13.69 17.43 -0.61
C LYS A 310 13.18 18.47 -1.60
N THR A 311 12.79 18.02 -2.79
CA THR A 311 12.27 18.89 -3.86
C THR A 311 10.92 19.49 -3.45
N SER A 312 10.01 18.67 -2.89
CA SER A 312 8.72 19.13 -2.39
C SER A 312 8.87 20.13 -1.25
N GLU A 313 9.70 19.84 -0.23
CA GLU A 313 9.96 20.73 0.90
C GLU A 313 10.45 22.11 0.42
N LYS A 314 11.34 22.15 -0.57
CA LYS A 314 11.84 23.39 -1.17
C LYS A 314 10.73 24.15 -1.92
N SER A 315 9.93 23.46 -2.74
CA SER A 315 8.85 24.06 -3.52
C SER A 315 7.74 24.60 -2.60
N LEU A 316 7.29 23.81 -1.63
CA LEU A 316 6.31 24.23 -0.63
C LEU A 316 6.79 25.41 0.19
N SER A 317 8.08 25.41 0.64
CA SER A 317 8.66 26.51 1.39
C SER A 317 8.68 27.81 0.59
N GLN A 318 9.04 27.75 -0.69
CA GLN A 318 9.02 28.91 -1.56
C GLN A 318 7.59 29.42 -1.79
N GLY A 319 6.66 28.53 -2.12
CA GLY A 319 5.27 28.90 -2.36
C GLY A 319 4.58 29.48 -1.11
N LEU A 320 4.77 28.87 0.07
CA LEU A 320 4.26 29.39 1.35
C LEU A 320 4.80 30.79 1.68
N LYS A 321 6.06 31.04 1.34
CA LYS A 321 6.66 32.38 1.47
C LYS A 321 6.03 33.37 0.48
N ASP A 322 5.84 32.99 -0.77
CA ASP A 322 5.31 33.85 -1.82
C ASP A 322 3.86 34.29 -1.56
N ILE A 323 3.05 33.39 -0.98
CA ILE A 323 1.66 33.73 -0.54
C ILE A 323 1.61 34.38 0.85
N GLY A 324 2.77 34.57 1.52
CA GLY A 324 2.91 35.31 2.78
C GLY A 324 2.59 34.52 4.05
N LEU A 325 2.44 33.21 3.98
CA LEU A 325 2.26 32.33 5.15
C LEU A 325 3.57 32.09 5.91
N LEU A 326 4.72 32.09 5.23
CA LEU A 326 6.04 32.03 5.84
C LEU A 326 6.83 33.32 5.61
N LYS A 327 7.67 33.67 6.57
CA LYS A 327 8.55 34.86 6.53
C LYS A 327 10.01 34.44 6.64
N GLY A 328 10.91 35.25 6.11
CA GLY A 328 12.36 35.01 6.12
C GLY A 328 12.93 34.66 4.75
N SER A 329 14.20 34.30 4.69
CA SER A 329 14.81 33.76 3.49
C SER A 329 14.44 32.30 3.28
N LEU A 330 14.49 31.77 2.06
CA LEU A 330 14.23 30.37 1.77
C LEU A 330 15.19 29.45 2.55
N ASP A 331 16.47 29.84 2.62
CA ASP A 331 17.49 29.08 3.37
C ASP A 331 17.13 29.01 4.87
N GLU A 332 16.73 30.12 5.47
CA GLU A 332 16.28 30.14 6.87
C GLU A 332 15.06 29.26 7.10
N ILE A 333 14.06 29.30 6.19
CA ILE A 333 12.84 28.47 6.28
C ILE A 333 13.22 26.99 6.24
N LEU A 334 14.12 26.60 5.36
CA LEU A 334 14.56 25.20 5.20
C LEU A 334 15.44 24.75 6.38
N GLU A 335 16.44 25.55 6.78
CA GLU A 335 17.32 25.21 7.92
C GLU A 335 16.56 25.03 9.23
N LYS A 336 15.59 25.92 9.48
CA LYS A 336 14.74 25.86 10.69
C LYS A 336 13.52 24.98 10.56
N ASN A 337 13.29 24.39 9.39
CA ASN A 337 12.11 23.56 9.07
C ASN A 337 10.79 24.29 9.34
N LEU A 338 10.69 25.59 9.06
CA LEU A 338 9.49 26.37 9.38
C LEU A 338 8.27 25.92 8.56
N TYR A 339 8.46 25.33 7.40
CA TYR A 339 7.39 24.76 6.58
C TYR A 339 6.61 23.63 7.29
N ARG A 340 7.19 23.01 8.32
CA ARG A 340 6.55 21.92 9.09
C ARG A 340 5.33 22.36 9.89
N GLU A 341 5.12 23.64 10.05
CA GLU A 341 3.85 24.17 10.59
C GLU A 341 2.65 23.82 9.67
N PHE A 342 2.90 23.73 8.35
CA PHE A 342 1.88 23.53 7.33
C PHE A 342 2.02 22.20 6.56
N TYR A 343 3.19 21.57 6.59
CA TYR A 343 3.49 20.30 5.92
C TYR A 343 4.32 19.39 6.83
N TYR A 344 3.71 18.35 7.37
CA TYR A 344 4.29 17.54 8.46
C TYR A 344 4.25 16.04 8.23
N HIS A 345 4.02 15.57 6.97
CA HIS A 345 4.14 14.16 6.59
C HIS A 345 5.20 13.95 5.51
N LYS A 346 5.42 12.72 5.09
CA LYS A 346 6.32 12.36 4.01
C LYS A 346 5.68 12.64 2.65
N ILE A 347 6.53 12.78 1.62
CA ILE A 347 6.07 13.03 0.25
C ILE A 347 5.33 11.85 -0.36
N GLY A 348 5.47 10.65 0.19
CA GLY A 348 4.87 9.45 -0.35
C GLY A 348 5.54 8.18 0.17
N HIS A 349 5.09 7.06 -0.34
CA HIS A 349 5.53 5.73 0.05
C HIS A 349 5.55 4.76 -1.16
N TRP A 350 6.28 3.65 -1.02
CA TRP A 350 6.18 2.55 -1.96
C TRP A 350 4.76 1.98 -1.94
N MET A 351 4.27 1.59 -3.11
CA MET A 351 2.93 1.01 -3.27
C MET A 351 2.99 -0.26 -4.12
N GLY A 352 2.11 -1.21 -3.82
CA GLY A 352 2.02 -2.47 -4.54
C GLY A 352 0.91 -3.38 -4.01
N LEU A 353 1.27 -4.55 -3.48
CA LEU A 353 0.36 -5.44 -2.77
C LEU A 353 -0.19 -4.82 -1.48
N ASP A 354 0.59 -3.99 -0.85
CA ASP A 354 0.13 -3.15 0.25
C ASP A 354 0.09 -1.70 -0.22
N VAL A 355 -0.83 -0.90 0.32
CA VAL A 355 -0.89 0.54 0.07
C VAL A 355 0.43 1.20 0.49
N HIS A 356 0.87 0.93 1.73
CA HIS A 356 2.23 1.19 2.20
C HIS A 356 3.04 -0.09 2.05
N ASP A 357 3.64 -0.28 0.87
CA ASP A 357 4.35 -1.52 0.55
C ASP A 357 5.57 -1.70 1.45
N ASP A 358 5.73 -2.90 2.02
CA ASP A 358 6.80 -3.24 3.00
C ASP A 358 8.16 -3.38 2.29
N CYS A 359 8.56 -2.31 1.56
CA CYS A 359 9.79 -2.22 0.82
C CYS A 359 10.79 -1.32 1.54
N PRO A 360 12.10 -1.61 1.47
CA PRO A 360 13.11 -0.80 2.13
C PRO A 360 13.28 0.56 1.44
N TYR A 361 13.67 1.59 2.21
CA TYR A 361 14.14 2.90 1.72
C TYR A 361 15.68 3.01 1.76
N SER A 362 16.32 2.07 2.46
CA SER A 362 17.79 1.95 2.50
C SER A 362 18.20 0.49 2.67
N ILE A 363 19.35 0.12 2.11
CA ILE A 363 19.98 -1.20 2.29
C ILE A 363 21.41 -0.95 2.77
N ASP A 364 21.81 -1.61 3.85
CA ASP A 364 23.14 -1.46 4.48
C ASP A 364 23.54 0.01 4.76
N GLY A 365 22.56 0.82 5.18
CA GLY A 365 22.74 2.25 5.47
C GLY A 365 22.89 3.16 4.25
N LYS A 366 22.73 2.63 3.04
CA LYS A 366 22.71 3.41 1.80
C LYS A 366 21.30 3.61 1.32
N GLU A 367 20.97 4.84 0.94
CA GLU A 367 19.69 5.16 0.30
C GLU A 367 19.50 4.33 -0.97
N ILE A 368 18.25 3.89 -1.21
CA ILE A 368 17.87 3.27 -2.48
C ILE A 368 17.84 4.35 -3.56
N LEU A 369 18.44 4.04 -4.69
CA LEU A 369 18.26 4.83 -5.91
C LEU A 369 17.05 4.31 -6.67
N PHE A 370 16.31 5.21 -7.30
CA PHE A 370 15.22 4.80 -8.18
C PHE A 370 15.72 3.92 -9.33
N GLU A 371 14.99 2.86 -9.58
CA GLU A 371 15.17 1.96 -10.73
C GLU A 371 13.86 1.88 -11.53
N ASP A 372 13.95 1.38 -12.76
CA ASP A 372 12.76 1.09 -13.57
C ASP A 372 11.79 0.18 -12.82
N ASP A 373 10.51 0.40 -13.03
CA ASP A 373 9.42 -0.44 -12.51
C ASP A 373 9.22 -0.39 -10.98
N MET A 374 9.80 0.61 -10.30
CA MET A 374 9.41 1.00 -8.95
C MET A 374 8.11 1.81 -9.00
N VAL A 375 7.20 1.58 -8.04
CA VAL A 375 5.93 2.32 -7.91
C VAL A 375 5.86 3.00 -6.54
N MET A 376 5.53 4.29 -6.54
CA MET A 376 5.33 5.06 -5.30
C MET A 376 4.23 6.10 -5.46
N THR A 377 3.71 6.59 -4.34
CA THR A 377 2.85 7.78 -4.29
C THR A 377 3.67 9.06 -4.25
N ILE A 378 3.11 10.15 -4.79
CA ILE A 378 3.63 11.52 -4.61
C ILE A 378 2.45 12.38 -4.15
N GLU A 379 2.50 12.82 -2.88
CA GLU A 379 1.34 13.36 -2.16
C GLU A 379 1.66 14.60 -1.30
N PRO A 380 2.27 15.67 -1.81
CA PRO A 380 2.47 16.86 -1.01
C PRO A 380 1.15 17.48 -0.57
N GLY A 381 1.17 18.17 0.57
CA GLY A 381 -0.01 18.87 1.09
C GLY A 381 0.35 20.11 1.89
N ILE A 382 -0.62 20.99 2.06
CA ILE A 382 -0.58 22.14 2.98
C ILE A 382 -1.83 22.10 3.84
N TYR A 383 -1.67 22.25 5.15
CA TYR A 383 -2.74 22.16 6.13
C TYR A 383 -2.64 23.35 7.09
N VAL A 384 -3.52 24.35 6.91
CA VAL A 384 -3.57 25.54 7.75
C VAL A 384 -4.59 25.35 8.86
N ASN A 385 -4.13 24.85 10.00
CA ASN A 385 -4.99 24.58 11.15
C ASN A 385 -5.59 25.86 11.74
N ASP A 386 -6.74 25.76 12.42
CA ASP A 386 -7.41 26.88 13.11
C ASP A 386 -6.51 27.56 14.16
N THR A 387 -5.51 26.86 14.68
CA THR A 387 -4.57 27.35 15.70
C THR A 387 -3.31 28.01 15.13
N ALA A 388 -3.11 27.99 13.80
CA ALA A 388 -1.97 28.61 13.16
C ALA A 388 -1.96 30.14 13.37
N ASP A 389 -0.78 30.71 13.57
CA ASP A 389 -0.62 32.17 13.73
C ASP A 389 -0.59 32.89 12.37
N VAL A 390 -1.72 32.85 11.69
CA VAL A 390 -1.93 33.44 10.37
C VAL A 390 -3.27 34.18 10.31
N ASP A 391 -3.47 34.98 9.25
CA ASP A 391 -4.73 35.65 8.97
C ASP A 391 -5.88 34.63 8.86
N GLU A 392 -7.05 34.95 9.43
CA GLU A 392 -8.24 34.09 9.48
C GLU A 392 -8.67 33.54 8.12
N ARG A 393 -8.45 34.29 7.03
CA ARG A 393 -8.79 33.86 5.66
C ARG A 393 -8.08 32.58 5.20
N TRP A 394 -6.95 32.23 5.82
CA TRP A 394 -6.19 31.05 5.50
C TRP A 394 -6.56 29.83 6.35
N LYS A 395 -7.14 30.06 7.52
CA LYS A 395 -7.42 29.01 8.49
C LYS A 395 -8.45 28.00 7.99
N GLY A 396 -8.25 26.75 8.34
CA GLY A 396 -9.12 25.64 7.97
C GLY A 396 -9.01 25.20 6.50
N ILE A 397 -7.98 25.66 5.76
CA ILE A 397 -7.71 25.20 4.41
C ILE A 397 -6.70 24.06 4.47
N GLY A 398 -7.14 22.86 4.06
CA GLY A 398 -6.29 21.69 3.85
C GLY A 398 -6.33 21.25 2.39
N VAL A 399 -5.17 21.06 1.78
CA VAL A 399 -5.02 20.60 0.40
C VAL A 399 -3.96 19.51 0.34
N ARG A 400 -4.27 18.37 -0.28
CA ARG A 400 -3.35 17.33 -0.72
C ARG A 400 -3.65 16.97 -2.17
N ILE A 401 -2.61 16.76 -2.96
CA ILE A 401 -2.70 16.27 -4.34
C ILE A 401 -1.78 15.07 -4.44
N GLU A 402 -2.31 13.93 -4.84
CA GLU A 402 -1.60 12.68 -4.87
C GLU A 402 -1.82 11.92 -6.16
N ASN A 403 -0.74 11.35 -6.67
CA ASN A 403 -0.77 10.40 -7.77
C ASN A 403 0.14 9.22 -7.50
N ASP A 404 -0.24 8.07 -8.05
CA ASP A 404 0.61 6.89 -8.18
C ASP A 404 1.52 7.04 -9.39
N ILE A 405 2.82 6.94 -9.19
CA ILE A 405 3.80 7.03 -10.26
C ILE A 405 4.59 5.74 -10.42
N LEU A 406 4.80 5.35 -11.66
CA LEU A 406 5.69 4.28 -12.06
C LEU A 406 6.99 4.90 -12.59
N VAL A 407 8.10 4.64 -11.93
CA VAL A 407 9.42 5.16 -12.32
C VAL A 407 9.88 4.48 -13.60
N LYS A 408 10.41 5.27 -14.54
CA LYS A 408 10.92 4.84 -15.84
C LYS A 408 12.26 5.49 -16.16
N SER A 409 13.08 4.84 -16.99
CA SER A 409 14.39 5.32 -17.42
C SER A 409 14.32 6.74 -18.01
N GLU A 410 13.23 7.09 -18.70
CA GLU A 410 13.04 8.40 -19.33
C GLU A 410 12.23 9.39 -18.46
N GLY A 411 12.00 9.06 -17.18
CA GLY A 411 11.23 9.87 -16.25
C GLY A 411 10.26 9.07 -15.41
N TYR A 412 8.96 9.33 -15.53
CA TYR A 412 7.92 8.57 -14.84
C TYR A 412 6.64 8.48 -15.69
N GLU A 413 5.84 7.44 -15.42
CA GLU A 413 4.47 7.33 -15.90
C GLU A 413 3.52 7.63 -14.73
N ASN A 414 2.63 8.61 -14.89
CA ASN A 414 1.56 8.86 -13.94
C ASN A 414 0.41 7.88 -14.20
N LEU A 415 0.24 6.90 -13.29
CA LEU A 415 -0.78 5.85 -13.42
C LEU A 415 -2.20 6.38 -13.20
N THR A 416 -2.33 7.53 -12.54
CA THR A 416 -3.61 8.17 -12.17
C THR A 416 -3.89 9.45 -12.96
N VAL A 417 -3.22 9.64 -14.09
CA VAL A 417 -3.28 10.85 -14.95
C VAL A 417 -4.70 11.20 -15.42
N LYS A 418 -5.63 10.26 -15.43
CA LYS A 418 -7.03 10.49 -15.86
C LYS A 418 -7.83 11.33 -14.87
N VAL A 419 -7.36 11.54 -13.63
CA VAL A 419 -8.01 12.41 -12.64
C VAL A 419 -7.42 13.82 -12.76
N PRO A 420 -8.23 14.85 -13.05
CA PRO A 420 -7.71 16.20 -13.22
C PRO A 420 -7.00 16.70 -11.97
N VAL A 421 -5.93 17.46 -12.18
CA VAL A 421 -5.14 18.13 -11.14
C VAL A 421 -5.08 19.64 -11.35
N GLN A 422 -5.37 20.15 -12.56
CA GLN A 422 -5.47 21.59 -12.78
C GLN A 422 -6.79 22.11 -12.22
N ALA A 423 -6.76 23.20 -11.48
CA ALA A 423 -7.97 23.75 -10.86
C ALA A 423 -9.05 24.07 -11.88
N GLU A 424 -8.66 24.58 -13.06
CA GLU A 424 -9.59 24.88 -14.16
C GLU A 424 -10.27 23.60 -14.70
N GLU A 425 -9.53 22.50 -14.81
CA GLU A 425 -10.07 21.21 -15.28
C GLU A 425 -11.03 20.62 -14.24
N ILE A 426 -10.73 20.79 -12.94
CA ILE A 426 -11.60 20.39 -11.83
C ILE A 426 -12.90 21.19 -11.88
N GLU A 427 -12.82 22.52 -11.95
CA GLU A 427 -13.99 23.40 -12.02
C GLU A 427 -14.84 23.11 -13.28
N GLN A 428 -14.19 22.82 -14.41
CA GLN A 428 -14.89 22.42 -15.64
C GLN A 428 -15.60 21.09 -15.43
N LEU A 429 -14.92 20.04 -14.93
CA LEU A 429 -15.49 18.72 -14.71
C LEU A 429 -16.71 18.78 -13.77
N MET A 430 -16.65 19.62 -12.73
CA MET A 430 -17.76 19.79 -11.78
C MET A 430 -18.93 20.61 -12.34
N SER A 431 -18.73 21.32 -13.44
CA SER A 431 -19.79 22.09 -14.12
C SER A 431 -20.57 21.28 -15.17
N GLU A 432 -20.08 20.11 -15.57
CA GLU A 432 -20.71 19.17 -16.49
C GLU A 432 -21.86 18.40 -15.82
#